data_ecaf48003392eef7fd7a50dd935b8104
#
_entry.id   ecaf48003392eef7fd7a50dd935b8104
#
_cell.length_a   1.000
_cell.length_b   1.000
_cell.length_c   1.000
_cell.angle_alpha   90.00
_cell.angle_beta   90.00
_cell.angle_gamma   90.00
#
_symmetry.space_group_name_H-M   'P 1'
#
loop_
_entity.id
_entity.type
_entity.pdbx_description
1 polymer ?
#
loop_
_entity_poly.entity_id
_entity_poly.type
_entity_poly.pdbx_seq_one_letter_code
_entity_poly.pdbx_strand_id
1 'polypeptide(L)'
;IVGLRDHLEFEFPDIKPITTCLADILEDSVDEKHTLRKTWEALQKHKLRHEEAGHGFTYSIFNTNTIRTRTLTKRYYKDGSEILIEQEGKNPRRLTPRECARLMGFPESFIIPVSDTQAYQQFGNSVIPGIIEEVAKEILRVIE
;
A
#
# COMPACT_ATOMS: atom_id res chain seq x y z
N ILE A 1 -17.01 0.22 10.40
CA ILE A 1 -18.31 0.21 11.11
C ILE A 1 -18.65 -1.24 11.35
N VAL A 2 -18.94 -1.61 12.60
CA VAL A 2 -19.49 -2.89 13.00
C VAL A 2 -20.94 -2.68 13.39
N GLY A 3 -21.84 -3.51 12.87
CA GLY A 3 -23.26 -3.47 13.20
C GLY A 3 -23.68 -4.81 13.78
N LEU A 4 -24.28 -4.80 14.96
CA LEU A 4 -24.83 -5.97 15.64
C LEU A 4 -26.36 -5.86 15.67
N ARG A 5 -27.06 -7.02 15.55
CA ARG A 5 -28.51 -7.04 15.55
C ARG A 5 -29.09 -6.70 16.93
N ASP A 6 -28.43 -7.20 17.97
CA ASP A 6 -28.85 -7.03 19.35
C ASP A 6 -27.98 -5.96 20.05
N HIS A 7 -28.44 -5.41 21.16
CA HIS A 7 -27.68 -4.43 21.95
C HIS A 7 -26.54 -5.11 22.72
N LEU A 8 -25.43 -5.38 21.99
CA LEU A 8 -24.20 -5.94 22.54
C LEU A 8 -23.14 -4.82 22.66
N GLU A 9 -22.38 -4.84 23.74
CA GLU A 9 -21.26 -3.92 23.91
C GLU A 9 -20.07 -4.39 23.07
N PHE A 10 -19.75 -3.64 22.03
CA PHE A 10 -18.61 -3.89 21.16
C PHE A 10 -17.62 -2.75 21.24
N GLU A 11 -16.38 -3.06 21.52
CA GLU A 11 -15.26 -2.12 21.45
C GLU A 11 -14.27 -2.57 20.37
N PHE A 12 -13.70 -1.61 19.62
CA PHE A 12 -12.65 -1.95 18.66
C PHE A 12 -11.39 -2.42 19.40
N PRO A 13 -10.76 -3.52 18.94
CA PRO A 13 -9.54 -4.02 19.57
C PRO A 13 -8.40 -3.01 19.47
N ASP A 14 -7.57 -2.93 20.52
CA ASP A 14 -6.33 -2.17 20.49
C ASP A 14 -5.28 -2.90 19.64
N ILE A 15 -5.14 -2.44 18.40
CA ILE A 15 -4.23 -3.05 17.44
C ILE A 15 -2.84 -2.45 17.62
N LYS A 16 -1.91 -3.27 18.10
CA LYS A 16 -0.52 -2.87 18.27
C LYS A 16 0.13 -2.57 16.92
N PRO A 17 0.86 -1.44 16.80
CA PRO A 17 1.58 -1.13 15.57
C PRO A 17 2.61 -2.22 15.25
N ILE A 18 2.69 -2.61 13.99
CA ILE A 18 3.74 -3.48 13.48
C ILE A 18 4.98 -2.61 13.25
N THR A 19 6.13 -3.02 13.80
CA THR A 19 7.42 -2.32 13.66
C THR A 19 8.27 -2.95 12.56
N THR A 20 7.74 -3.00 11.35
CA THR A 20 8.48 -3.41 10.15
C THR A 20 8.89 -2.18 9.34
N CYS A 21 9.96 -2.29 8.56
CA CYS A 21 10.36 -1.26 7.60
C CYS A 21 10.18 -1.76 6.17
N LEU A 22 10.36 -0.88 5.18
CA LEU A 22 10.21 -1.27 3.79
C LEU A 22 11.18 -2.38 3.36
N ALA A 23 12.39 -2.45 3.94
CA ALA A 23 13.31 -3.53 3.65
C ALA A 23 12.70 -4.92 3.87
N ASP A 24 11.80 -5.06 4.84
CA ASP A 24 11.18 -6.35 5.18
C ASP A 24 10.18 -6.84 4.14
N ILE A 25 9.69 -5.94 3.29
CA ILE A 25 8.67 -6.26 2.27
C ILE A 25 9.19 -6.21 0.82
N LEU A 26 10.31 -5.52 0.59
CA LEU A 26 10.88 -5.37 -0.75
C LEU A 26 11.49 -6.68 -1.25
N GLU A 27 11.39 -6.90 -2.56
CA GLU A 27 12.04 -8.04 -3.24
C GLU A 27 13.49 -7.68 -3.57
N ASP A 28 14.41 -8.65 -3.43
CA ASP A 28 15.85 -8.49 -3.68
C ASP A 28 16.14 -8.15 -5.15
N SER A 29 15.31 -8.64 -6.06
CA SER A 29 15.42 -8.41 -7.50
C SER A 29 14.07 -8.09 -8.11
N VAL A 30 13.98 -6.97 -8.80
CA VAL A 30 12.74 -6.46 -9.39
C VAL A 30 12.96 -6.19 -10.88
N ASP A 31 12.00 -6.62 -11.70
CA ASP A 31 11.97 -6.36 -13.13
C ASP A 31 11.99 -4.84 -13.41
N GLU A 32 12.81 -4.41 -14.36
CA GLU A 32 12.92 -3.01 -14.78
C GLU A 32 11.61 -2.39 -15.30
N LYS A 33 10.60 -3.19 -15.63
CA LYS A 33 9.26 -2.70 -15.99
C LYS A 33 8.62 -1.85 -14.88
N HIS A 34 9.02 -2.05 -13.62
CA HIS A 34 8.54 -1.29 -12.48
C HIS A 34 9.25 0.06 -12.31
N THR A 35 10.44 0.24 -12.90
CA THR A 35 11.17 1.52 -12.89
C THR A 35 10.45 2.55 -13.76
N LEU A 36 10.19 3.73 -13.20
CA LEU A 36 9.54 4.81 -13.92
C LEU A 36 10.48 5.39 -14.99
N ARG A 37 9.96 5.56 -16.19
CA ARG A 37 10.70 6.15 -17.33
C ARG A 37 10.03 7.49 -17.71
N LYS A 38 9.29 7.54 -18.82
CA LYS A 38 8.54 8.72 -19.25
C LYS A 38 7.54 9.20 -18.22
N THR A 39 6.96 8.27 -17.44
CA THR A 39 6.05 8.60 -16.34
C THR A 39 6.74 9.42 -15.26
N TRP A 40 8.02 9.18 -14.99
CA TRP A 40 8.80 9.96 -14.02
C TRP A 40 8.91 11.43 -14.41
N GLU A 41 9.31 11.71 -15.65
CA GLU A 41 9.35 13.08 -16.17
C GLU A 41 7.97 13.76 -16.11
N ALA A 42 6.91 13.02 -16.43
CA ALA A 42 5.54 13.53 -16.37
C ALA A 42 5.13 13.91 -14.93
N LEU A 43 5.47 13.06 -13.94
CA LEU A 43 5.22 13.33 -12.52
C LEU A 43 5.97 14.55 -12.02
N GLN A 44 7.24 14.72 -12.41
CA GLN A 44 8.04 15.89 -12.05
C GLN A 44 7.43 17.18 -12.62
N LYS A 45 7.06 17.19 -13.91
CA LYS A 45 6.39 18.33 -14.55
C LYS A 45 5.03 18.62 -13.92
N HIS A 46 4.29 17.58 -13.56
CA HIS A 46 2.98 17.72 -12.91
C HIS A 46 3.13 18.34 -11.51
N LYS A 47 4.11 17.91 -10.74
CA LYS A 47 4.43 18.48 -9.42
C LYS A 47 4.74 19.97 -9.53
N LEU A 48 5.64 20.37 -10.43
CA LEU A 48 6.02 21.77 -10.63
C LEU A 48 4.80 22.66 -10.95
N ARG A 49 3.94 22.22 -11.89
CA ARG A 49 2.72 22.97 -12.24
C ARG A 49 1.75 23.13 -11.06
N HIS A 50 1.65 22.11 -10.22
CA HIS A 50 0.78 22.16 -9.04
C HIS A 50 1.36 23.06 -7.94
N GLU A 51 2.68 23.09 -7.76
CA GLU A 51 3.37 24.00 -6.84
C GLU A 51 3.18 25.45 -7.29
N GLU A 52 3.34 25.76 -8.58
CA GLU A 52 3.12 27.09 -9.16
C GLU A 52 1.65 27.55 -9.02
N ALA A 53 0.70 26.62 -9.09
CA ALA A 53 -0.73 26.89 -8.96
C ALA A 53 -1.23 26.91 -7.49
N GLY A 54 -0.35 26.67 -6.50
CA GLY A 54 -0.72 26.59 -5.10
C GLY A 54 -1.51 25.33 -4.71
N HIS A 55 -1.47 24.28 -5.55
CA HIS A 55 -2.14 23.01 -5.29
C HIS A 55 -1.19 21.98 -4.64
N GLY A 56 -1.71 21.17 -3.73
CA GLY A 56 -0.92 20.24 -2.90
C GLY A 56 -0.59 18.89 -3.53
N PHE A 57 -0.51 18.75 -4.87
CA PHE A 57 -0.11 17.48 -5.47
C PHE A 57 1.38 17.23 -5.27
N THR A 58 1.70 16.02 -4.80
CA THR A 58 3.09 15.55 -4.72
C THR A 58 3.14 14.03 -4.82
N TYR A 59 4.22 13.50 -5.41
CA TYR A 59 4.59 12.11 -5.27
C TYR A 59 5.43 11.90 -4.00
N SER A 60 5.55 10.66 -3.54
CA SER A 60 6.36 10.32 -2.38
C SER A 60 7.37 9.22 -2.71
N ILE A 61 8.64 9.49 -2.41
CA ILE A 61 9.75 8.53 -2.58
C ILE A 61 10.17 8.06 -1.20
N PHE A 62 10.35 6.77 -1.05
CA PHE A 62 10.71 6.10 0.19
C PHE A 62 11.96 5.25 -0.01
N ASN A 63 12.75 5.12 1.05
CA ASN A 63 13.91 4.22 1.11
C ASN A 63 13.61 2.99 1.97
N THR A 64 14.54 2.05 2.00
CA THR A 64 14.41 0.78 2.70
C THR A 64 14.15 0.91 4.22
N ASN A 65 14.62 1.97 4.85
CA ASN A 65 14.49 2.22 6.30
C ASN A 65 13.13 2.84 6.67
N THR A 66 12.29 3.14 5.69
CA THR A 66 10.98 3.77 5.94
C THR A 66 10.04 2.81 6.64
N ILE A 67 9.46 3.25 7.75
CA ILE A 67 8.51 2.47 8.57
C ILE A 67 7.04 2.78 8.27
N ARG A 68 6.77 3.86 7.54
CA ARG A 68 5.40 4.27 7.16
C ARG A 68 5.38 4.85 5.76
N THR A 69 4.50 4.36 4.93
CA THR A 69 4.25 4.89 3.58
C THR A 69 2.92 5.63 3.52
N ARG A 70 2.60 6.19 2.35
CA ARG A 70 1.24 6.62 2.06
C ARG A 70 0.33 5.42 1.84
N THR A 71 -0.98 5.67 1.87
CA THR A 71 -2.00 4.66 1.60
C THR A 71 -1.91 4.18 0.15
N LEU A 72 -1.83 2.87 -0.03
CA LEU A 72 -1.98 2.25 -1.34
C LEU A 72 -3.41 2.42 -1.82
N THR A 73 -3.60 2.95 -3.03
CA THR A 73 -4.94 3.16 -3.60
C THR A 73 -5.18 2.28 -4.83
N LYS A 74 -6.45 2.07 -5.20
CA LYS A 74 -6.80 1.34 -6.43
C LYS A 74 -6.21 1.96 -7.71
N ARG A 75 -5.77 3.22 -7.65
CA ARG A 75 -5.18 3.94 -8.80
C ARG A 75 -3.68 3.76 -8.92
N TYR A 76 -3.06 3.06 -7.99
CA TYR A 76 -1.62 2.82 -7.95
C TYR A 76 -1.04 2.27 -9.27
N TYR A 77 -1.84 1.48 -10.01
CA TYR A 77 -1.44 0.96 -11.32
C TYR A 77 -1.13 2.04 -12.37
N LYS A 78 -1.60 3.28 -12.19
CA LYS A 78 -1.40 4.35 -13.18
C LYS A 78 0.03 4.88 -13.14
N ASP A 79 0.43 5.50 -12.08
CA ASP A 79 1.73 6.16 -11.94
C ASP A 79 2.49 5.81 -10.65
N GLY A 80 1.81 5.20 -9.69
CA GLY A 80 2.39 4.80 -8.41
C GLY A 80 2.85 5.95 -7.53
N SER A 81 2.37 7.17 -7.80
CA SER A 81 2.84 8.40 -7.15
C SER A 81 2.71 8.42 -5.63
N GLU A 82 1.84 7.58 -5.09
CA GLU A 82 1.66 7.45 -3.64
C GLU A 82 2.87 6.81 -2.96
N ILE A 83 3.48 5.78 -3.58
CA ILE A 83 4.58 5.01 -3.01
C ILE A 83 5.59 4.67 -4.10
N LEU A 84 6.62 5.48 -4.20
CA LEU A 84 7.76 5.20 -5.07
C LEU A 84 8.96 4.78 -4.22
N ILE A 85 9.72 3.81 -4.71
CA ILE A 85 10.90 3.29 -4.04
C ILE A 85 12.13 3.88 -4.70
N GLU A 86 13.01 4.44 -3.88
CA GLU A 86 14.31 4.94 -4.31
C GLU A 86 15.18 3.82 -4.88
N GLN A 87 15.92 4.14 -5.94
CA GLN A 87 16.92 3.26 -6.53
C GLN A 87 18.23 4.02 -6.73
N GLU A 88 19.35 3.40 -6.37
CA GLU A 88 20.66 4.00 -6.57
C GLU A 88 20.97 4.14 -8.06
N GLY A 89 21.30 5.37 -8.50
CA GLY A 89 21.68 5.68 -9.89
C GLY A 89 20.57 5.49 -10.93
N LYS A 90 19.33 5.29 -10.54
CA LYS A 90 18.17 5.09 -11.42
C LYS A 90 16.98 5.95 -11.01
N ASN A 91 16.00 6.08 -11.91
CA ASN A 91 14.71 6.65 -11.56
C ASN A 91 14.01 5.78 -10.50
N PRO A 92 13.14 6.35 -9.67
CA PRO A 92 12.40 5.57 -8.69
C PRO A 92 11.50 4.54 -9.37
N ARG A 93 11.15 3.48 -8.64
CA ARG A 93 10.26 2.42 -9.11
C ARG A 93 8.97 2.35 -8.33
N ARG A 94 7.97 1.72 -8.90
CA ARG A 94 6.78 1.28 -8.19
C ARG A 94 7.08 0.01 -7.39
N LEU A 95 6.25 -0.26 -6.39
CA LEU A 95 6.18 -1.58 -5.77
C LEU A 95 5.74 -2.62 -6.81
N THR A 96 6.21 -3.86 -6.66
CA THR A 96 5.65 -5.00 -7.40
C THR A 96 4.30 -5.41 -6.81
N PRO A 97 3.49 -6.22 -7.51
CA PRO A 97 2.27 -6.80 -6.93
C PRO A 97 2.55 -7.60 -5.65
N ARG A 98 3.66 -8.34 -5.58
CA ARG A 98 4.06 -9.09 -4.38
C ARG A 98 4.39 -8.15 -3.21
N GLU A 99 5.13 -7.11 -3.46
CA GLU A 99 5.43 -6.09 -2.45
C GLU A 99 4.17 -5.36 -1.96
N CYS A 100 3.20 -5.11 -2.85
CA CYS A 100 1.90 -4.58 -2.45
C CYS A 100 1.13 -5.56 -1.55
N ALA A 101 1.17 -6.86 -1.85
CA ALA A 101 0.56 -7.88 -1.00
C ALA A 101 1.19 -7.89 0.40
N ARG A 102 2.53 -7.89 0.48
CA ARG A 102 3.28 -7.82 1.75
C ARG A 102 2.95 -6.56 2.54
N LEU A 103 2.93 -5.39 1.87
CA LEU A 103 2.59 -4.11 2.48
C LEU A 103 1.18 -4.13 3.09
N MET A 104 0.24 -4.82 2.44
CA MET A 104 -1.13 -4.98 2.92
C MET A 104 -1.29 -6.13 3.92
N GLY A 105 -0.20 -6.85 4.28
CA GLY A 105 -0.23 -7.93 5.27
C GLY A 105 -0.77 -9.26 4.76
N PHE A 106 -0.81 -9.46 3.45
CA PHE A 106 -1.15 -10.78 2.87
C PHE A 106 0.03 -11.75 3.04
N PRO A 107 -0.23 -13.03 3.36
CA PRO A 107 0.82 -14.02 3.53
C PRO A 107 1.53 -14.34 2.20
N GLU A 108 2.78 -14.83 2.28
CA GLU A 108 3.56 -15.22 1.09
C GLU A 108 2.87 -16.32 0.25
N SER A 109 2.09 -17.18 0.91
CA SER A 109 1.29 -18.22 0.25
C SER A 109 0.12 -17.69 -0.57
N PHE A 110 -0.21 -16.39 -0.45
CA PHE A 110 -1.30 -15.79 -1.22
C PHE A 110 -0.94 -15.76 -2.71
N ILE A 111 -1.71 -16.47 -3.52
CA ILE A 111 -1.51 -16.55 -4.97
C ILE A 111 -2.11 -15.31 -5.63
N ILE A 112 -1.36 -14.71 -6.57
CA ILE A 112 -1.80 -13.54 -7.36
C ILE A 112 -2.03 -14.01 -8.81
N PRO A 113 -3.22 -14.53 -9.16
CA PRO A 113 -3.48 -15.17 -10.45
C PRO A 113 -3.96 -14.19 -11.52
N VAL A 114 -3.66 -12.90 -11.37
CA VAL A 114 -4.15 -11.82 -12.23
C VAL A 114 -3.00 -10.97 -12.76
N SER A 115 -3.27 -10.11 -13.74
CA SER A 115 -2.28 -9.16 -14.26
C SER A 115 -1.85 -8.14 -13.19
N ASP A 116 -0.64 -7.57 -13.33
CA ASP A 116 -0.12 -6.55 -12.41
C ASP A 116 -1.12 -5.40 -12.20
N THR A 117 -1.76 -4.93 -13.29
CA THR A 117 -2.77 -3.86 -13.21
C THR A 117 -3.96 -4.24 -12.33
N GLN A 118 -4.47 -5.46 -12.49
CA GLN A 118 -5.57 -5.95 -11.66
C GLN A 118 -5.14 -6.19 -10.21
N ALA A 119 -3.93 -6.71 -10.00
CA ALA A 119 -3.37 -6.90 -8.67
C ALA A 119 -3.26 -5.57 -7.90
N TYR A 120 -2.73 -4.53 -8.52
CA TYR A 120 -2.68 -3.19 -7.91
C TYR A 120 -4.06 -2.65 -7.54
N GLN A 121 -5.05 -2.83 -8.43
CA GLN A 121 -6.43 -2.41 -8.14
C GLN A 121 -7.05 -3.19 -6.98
N GLN A 122 -6.82 -4.49 -6.93
CA GLN A 122 -7.33 -5.37 -5.87
C GLN A 122 -6.69 -5.03 -4.53
N PHE A 123 -5.36 -4.94 -4.45
CA PHE A 123 -4.69 -4.57 -3.20
C PHE A 123 -5.04 -3.16 -2.74
N GLY A 124 -5.14 -2.20 -3.66
CA GLY A 124 -5.55 -0.83 -3.32
C GLY A 124 -7.02 -0.68 -2.89
N ASN A 125 -7.88 -1.67 -3.16
CA ASN A 125 -9.25 -1.77 -2.67
C ASN A 125 -9.39 -2.70 -1.47
N SER A 126 -8.37 -3.47 -1.12
CA SER A 126 -8.44 -4.45 -0.04
C SER A 126 -8.39 -3.79 1.33
N VAL A 127 -8.75 -4.56 2.32
CA VAL A 127 -8.50 -4.28 3.74
C VAL A 127 -7.24 -5.03 4.18
N ILE A 128 -6.63 -4.63 5.29
CA ILE A 128 -5.50 -5.33 5.89
C ILE A 128 -6.02 -6.56 6.63
N PRO A 129 -5.68 -7.80 6.20
CA PRO A 129 -6.26 -9.03 6.75
C PRO A 129 -6.11 -9.16 8.28
N GLY A 130 -4.92 -8.84 8.81
CA GLY A 130 -4.67 -8.93 10.25
C GLY A 130 -5.55 -7.99 11.08
N ILE A 131 -5.89 -6.79 10.57
CA ILE A 131 -6.80 -5.88 11.26
C ILE A 131 -8.22 -6.47 11.29
N ILE A 132 -8.67 -7.01 10.16
CA ILE A 132 -10.01 -7.60 10.08
C ILE A 132 -10.11 -8.86 10.94
N GLU A 133 -9.04 -9.64 11.03
CA GLU A 133 -8.97 -10.80 11.91
C GLU A 133 -9.18 -10.42 13.39
N GLU A 134 -8.51 -9.39 13.88
CA GLU A 134 -8.69 -8.89 15.25
C GLU A 134 -10.11 -8.36 15.50
N VAL A 135 -10.67 -7.63 14.55
CA VAL A 135 -12.07 -7.17 14.62
C VAL A 135 -13.04 -8.37 14.64
N ALA A 136 -12.79 -9.39 13.83
CA ALA A 136 -13.61 -10.60 13.79
C ALA A 136 -13.55 -11.38 15.11
N LYS A 137 -12.36 -11.51 15.72
CA LYS A 137 -12.20 -12.14 17.05
C LYS A 137 -13.03 -11.41 18.11
N GLU A 138 -13.01 -10.07 18.10
CA GLU A 138 -13.78 -9.28 19.05
C GLU A 138 -15.30 -9.41 18.82
N ILE A 139 -15.74 -9.47 17.55
CA ILE A 139 -17.15 -9.74 17.25
C ILE A 139 -17.56 -11.10 17.80
N LEU A 140 -16.77 -12.15 17.57
CA LEU A 140 -17.07 -13.49 18.10
C LEU A 140 -17.18 -13.48 19.63
N ARG A 141 -16.26 -12.80 20.31
CA ARG A 141 -16.27 -12.67 21.78
C ARG A 141 -17.56 -12.06 22.34
N VAL A 142 -18.19 -11.13 21.62
CA VAL A 142 -19.40 -10.47 22.12
C VAL A 142 -20.70 -11.15 21.72
N ILE A 143 -20.66 -12.08 20.75
CA ILE A 143 -21.87 -12.82 20.31
C ILE A 143 -21.93 -14.25 20.87
N GLU A 144 -20.84 -14.79 21.43
CA GLU A 144 -20.78 -16.06 22.15
C GLU A 144 -21.22 -15.87 23.63
#